data_e642e507f014b9d29f63480a70bca31c
#
_entry.id   e642e507f014b9d29f63480a70bca31c
#
_cell.length_a   1.000
_cell.length_b   1.000
_cell.length_c   1.000
_cell.angle_alpha   90.00
_cell.angle_beta   90.00
_cell.angle_gamma   90.00
#
_symmetry.space_group_name_H-M   'P 1'
#
loop_
_entity.id
_entity.type
_entity.pdbx_description
1 polymer ?
#
loop_
_entity_poly.entity_id
_entity_poly.type
_entity_poly.pdbx_seq_one_letter_code
_entity_poly.pdbx_strand_id
1 'polypeptide(L)'
;NNIEGNGSDMVVPNMYVAEGTTSDLNLAYYFVNGENLTYTCTSGDTTVASVSVNGTFMTVSGVKTGATRITVKVSNGSEQSITVTVRKKANDNGWM
;
A
#
# COMPACT_ATOMS: atom_id res chain seq x y z
N ASN A 1 -11.57 -13.15 -23.99
CA ASN A 1 -11.28 -13.16 -23.81
C ASN A 1 -10.70 -13.10 -23.44
N ASN A 2 -10.88 -13.10 -23.33
CA ASN A 2 -10.46 -13.02 -22.95
C ASN A 2 -9.69 -12.95 -22.62
N ILE A 3 -9.90 -12.59 -22.53
CA ILE A 3 -9.38 -12.63 -22.33
C ILE A 3 -8.75 -12.58 -21.99
N GLU A 4 -8.99 -12.56 -21.98
CA GLU A 4 -8.54 -12.50 -21.64
C GLU A 4 -8.05 -12.26 -20.87
N GLY A 5 -8.38 -12.45 -20.64
CA GLY A 5 -8.24 -12.16 -19.88
C GLY A 5 -7.54 -12.05 -19.32
N ASN A 6 -7.48 -12.02 -19.15
CA ASN A 6 -6.55 -11.87 -18.64
C ASN A 6 -5.99 -10.90 -18.48
N GLY A 7 -6.22 -10.43 -18.30
CA GLY A 7 -5.26 -9.49 -18.40
C GLY A 7 -5.54 -8.07 -17.98
N SER A 8 -6.28 -7.85 -17.00
CA SER A 8 -6.53 -6.50 -16.49
C SER A 8 -5.89 -6.30 -15.14
N ASP A 9 -5.36 -5.10 -14.91
CA ASP A 9 -4.87 -4.73 -13.61
C ASP A 9 -6.03 -4.65 -12.62
N MET A 10 -5.74 -4.94 -11.37
CA MET A 10 -6.72 -4.86 -10.30
C MET A 10 -6.51 -3.60 -9.49
N VAL A 11 -7.55 -3.17 -8.80
CA VAL A 11 -7.45 -1.99 -7.93
C VAL A 11 -6.70 -2.39 -6.67
N VAL A 12 -5.66 -1.62 -6.35
CA VAL A 12 -4.91 -1.82 -5.12
C VAL A 12 -5.79 -1.33 -3.97
N PRO A 13 -5.98 -2.12 -2.92
CA PRO A 13 -6.90 -1.75 -1.84
C PRO A 13 -6.32 -0.68 -0.93
N ASN A 14 -7.21 0.07 -0.30
CA ASN A 14 -6.80 0.95 0.79
C ASN A 14 -6.30 0.10 1.95
N MET A 15 -5.44 0.69 2.77
CA MET A 15 -4.81 -0.05 3.86
C MET A 15 -5.09 0.63 5.19
N TYR A 16 -5.07 -0.17 6.23
CA TYR A 16 -5.22 0.30 7.61
C TYR A 16 -4.06 -0.25 8.42
N VAL A 17 -3.47 0.58 9.26
CA VAL A 17 -2.32 0.17 10.04
C VAL A 17 -2.38 0.90 11.39
N ALA A 18 -1.94 0.25 12.45
CA ALA A 18 -1.88 0.91 13.76
C ALA A 18 -0.57 1.69 13.89
N GLU A 19 -0.60 2.74 14.69
CA GLU A 19 0.62 3.50 14.98
C GLU A 19 1.71 2.57 15.48
N GLY A 20 2.92 2.76 14.98
CA GLY A 20 4.07 1.98 15.41
C GLY A 20 4.15 0.58 14.82
N THR A 21 3.26 0.25 13.89
CA THR A 21 3.27 -1.06 13.25
C THR A 21 3.43 -0.91 11.74
N THR A 22 3.66 -2.02 11.07
CA THR A 22 3.82 -2.04 9.62
C THR A 22 2.85 -3.04 9.01
N SER A 23 2.57 -2.84 7.73
CA SER A 23 1.76 -3.78 6.95
C SER A 23 2.35 -3.88 5.56
N ASP A 24 2.44 -5.10 5.05
CA ASP A 24 3.00 -5.36 3.73
C ASP A 24 1.92 -5.69 2.74
N LEU A 25 2.17 -5.34 1.48
CA LEU A 25 1.27 -5.68 0.39
C LEU A 25 2.10 -6.06 -0.82
N ASN A 26 1.79 -7.21 -1.41
CA ASN A 26 2.47 -7.66 -2.62
C ASN A 26 1.82 -7.01 -3.84
N LEU A 27 2.45 -5.98 -4.38
CA LEU A 27 1.90 -5.24 -5.50
C LEU A 27 1.80 -6.08 -6.77
N ALA A 28 2.65 -7.10 -6.90
CA ALA A 28 2.63 -7.96 -8.08
C ALA A 28 1.28 -8.64 -8.28
N TYR A 29 0.54 -8.83 -7.21
CA TYR A 29 -0.77 -9.48 -7.28
C TYR A 29 -1.79 -8.64 -8.06
N TYR A 30 -1.59 -7.33 -8.11
CA TYR A 30 -2.60 -6.41 -8.65
C TYR A 30 -2.32 -5.96 -10.09
N PHE A 31 -1.18 -6.33 -10.65
CA PHE A 31 -0.81 -5.87 -11.99
C PHE A 31 -0.45 -7.03 -12.88
N VAL A 32 -0.81 -6.93 -14.16
CA VAL A 32 -0.44 -7.94 -15.15
C VAL A 32 1.08 -7.96 -15.27
N ASN A 33 1.66 -9.15 -15.21
CA ASN A 33 3.12 -9.36 -15.20
C ASN A 33 3.78 -8.67 -14.01
N GLY A 34 3.03 -8.54 -12.92
CA GLY A 34 3.49 -7.77 -11.78
C GLY A 34 4.84 -8.18 -11.22
N GLU A 35 5.19 -9.46 -11.34
CA GLU A 35 6.47 -9.95 -10.83
C GLU A 35 7.66 -9.41 -11.61
N ASN A 36 7.43 -8.92 -12.82
CA ASN A 36 8.48 -8.41 -13.68
C ASN A 36 8.49 -6.88 -13.75
N LEU A 37 7.68 -6.26 -12.92
CA LEU A 37 7.58 -4.80 -12.89
C LEU A 37 8.32 -4.25 -11.68
N THR A 38 8.67 -2.98 -11.75
CA THR A 38 9.21 -2.29 -10.59
C THR A 38 8.22 -1.25 -10.13
N TYR A 39 8.27 -0.92 -8.85
CA TYR A 39 7.26 -0.09 -8.21
C TYR A 39 7.93 1.03 -7.43
N THR A 40 7.33 2.21 -7.50
CA THR A 40 7.77 3.36 -6.70
C THR A 40 6.56 3.85 -5.93
N CYS A 41 6.67 3.91 -4.63
CA CYS A 41 5.57 4.35 -3.77
C CYS A 41 6.00 5.60 -3.01
N THR A 42 5.08 6.56 -2.93
CA THR A 42 5.34 7.83 -2.27
C THR A 42 4.20 8.15 -1.32
N SER A 43 4.54 8.53 -0.10
CA SER A 43 3.53 8.96 0.87
C SER A 43 3.29 10.45 0.72
N GLY A 44 2.02 10.83 0.76
CA GLY A 44 1.63 12.23 0.72
C GLY A 44 1.94 12.97 2.02
N ASP A 45 2.05 12.24 3.13
CA ASP A 45 2.37 12.83 4.42
C ASP A 45 3.12 11.81 5.28
N THR A 46 4.43 11.93 5.27
CA THR A 46 5.28 10.97 5.97
C THR A 46 5.21 11.11 7.50
N THR A 47 4.58 12.17 7.99
CA THR A 47 4.34 12.29 9.42
C THR A 47 3.18 11.42 9.88
N VAL A 48 2.33 10.99 8.94
CA VAL A 48 1.23 10.08 9.22
C VAL A 48 1.63 8.65 8.93
N ALA A 49 2.18 8.41 7.75
CA ALA A 49 2.60 7.08 7.34
C ALA A 49 3.77 7.19 6.38
N SER A 50 4.71 6.27 6.53
CA SER A 50 5.82 6.16 5.59
C SER A 50 5.65 4.89 4.78
N VAL A 51 6.34 4.83 3.65
CA VAL A 51 6.22 3.69 2.75
C VAL A 51 7.59 3.34 2.19
N SER A 52 7.83 2.06 2.01
CA SER A 52 9.03 1.58 1.34
C SER A 52 8.65 0.43 0.42
N VAL A 53 9.53 0.14 -0.54
CA VAL A 53 9.32 -0.94 -1.49
C VAL A 53 10.56 -1.83 -1.50
N ASN A 54 10.30 -3.13 -1.41
CA ASN A 54 11.35 -4.12 -1.51
C ASN A 54 10.89 -5.15 -2.54
N GLY A 55 11.48 -5.10 -3.73
CA GLY A 55 11.02 -5.94 -4.82
C GLY A 55 9.60 -5.59 -5.22
N THR A 56 8.68 -6.52 -5.06
CA THR A 56 7.26 -6.28 -5.38
C THR A 56 6.44 -5.95 -4.13
N PHE A 57 7.06 -5.96 -2.96
CA PHE A 57 6.33 -5.73 -1.71
C PHE A 57 6.44 -4.27 -1.27
N MET A 58 5.28 -3.70 -1.01
CA MET A 58 5.18 -2.37 -0.41
C MET A 58 4.96 -2.54 1.07
N THR A 59 5.77 -1.86 1.88
CA THR A 59 5.61 -1.86 3.33
C THR A 59 5.19 -0.47 3.78
N VAL A 60 4.08 -0.40 4.49
CA VAL A 60 3.56 0.84 5.03
C VAL A 60 3.77 0.83 6.54
N SER A 61 4.33 1.91 7.05
CA SER A 61 4.57 2.06 8.50
C SER A 61 3.66 3.15 9.02
N GLY A 62 2.89 2.84 10.06
CA GLY A 62 2.05 3.82 10.73
C GLY A 62 2.88 4.66 11.68
N VAL A 63 2.86 5.97 11.49
CA VAL A 63 3.66 6.89 12.30
C VAL A 63 2.77 7.63 13.30
N LYS A 64 1.64 8.15 12.82
CA LYS A 64 0.76 8.95 13.63
C LYS A 64 -0.67 8.76 13.16
N THR A 65 -1.62 8.72 14.08
CA THR A 65 -3.03 8.59 13.75
C THR A 65 -3.45 9.65 12.74
N GLY A 66 -4.12 9.21 11.69
CA GLY A 66 -4.59 10.08 10.62
C GLY A 66 -4.74 9.28 9.34
N ALA A 67 -4.80 9.98 8.23
CA ALA A 67 -4.89 9.33 6.92
C ALA A 67 -4.06 10.11 5.93
N THR A 68 -3.47 9.39 4.99
CA THR A 68 -2.73 10.01 3.90
C THR A 68 -2.86 9.15 2.66
N ARG A 69 -2.51 9.72 1.53
CA ARG A 69 -2.52 8.98 0.28
C ARG A 69 -1.13 8.46 -0.03
N ILE A 70 -1.10 7.24 -0.52
CA ILE A 70 0.12 6.65 -1.06
C ILE A 70 -0.07 6.51 -2.56
N THR A 71 0.85 7.04 -3.33
CA THR A 71 0.82 6.91 -4.78
C THR A 71 1.75 5.78 -5.18
N VAL A 72 1.22 4.84 -5.95
CA VAL A 72 1.99 3.70 -6.46
C VAL A 72 2.20 3.93 -7.96
N LYS A 73 3.45 4.07 -8.36
CA LYS A 73 3.81 4.20 -9.77
C LYS A 73 4.52 2.94 -10.22
N VAL A 74 4.12 2.45 -11.37
CA VAL A 74 4.59 1.16 -11.88
C VAL A 74 5.40 1.38 -13.15
N SER A 75 6.42 0.56 -13.35
CA SER A 75 7.34 0.71 -14.48
C SER A 75 6.67 0.58 -15.84
N ASN A 76 5.46 0.01 -15.89
CA ASN A 76 4.71 -0.10 -17.16
C ASN A 76 3.87 1.15 -17.45
N GLY A 77 3.98 2.18 -16.63
CA GLY A 77 3.21 3.41 -16.82
C GLY A 77 1.94 3.49 -15.98
N SER A 78 1.56 2.41 -15.33
CA SER A 78 0.37 2.42 -14.48
C SER A 78 0.62 3.23 -13.22
N GLU A 79 -0.45 3.80 -12.69
CA GLU A 79 -0.37 4.57 -11.46
C GLU A 79 -1.67 4.42 -10.70
N GLN A 80 -1.58 4.19 -9.40
CA GLN A 80 -2.76 4.14 -8.55
C GLN A 80 -2.44 4.88 -7.25
N SER A 81 -3.49 5.38 -6.61
CA SER A 81 -3.36 5.96 -5.29
C SER A 81 -4.27 5.20 -4.35
N ILE A 82 -3.79 4.96 -3.14
CA ILE A 82 -4.59 4.35 -2.10
C ILE A 82 -4.62 5.28 -0.90
N THR A 83 -5.61 5.09 -0.05
CA THR A 83 -5.67 5.80 1.22
C THR A 83 -5.17 4.86 2.30
N VAL A 84 -4.21 5.33 3.08
CA VAL A 84 -3.72 4.61 4.24
C VAL A 84 -4.25 5.33 5.47
N THR A 85 -5.00 4.61 6.29
CA THR A 85 -5.53 5.13 7.54
C THR A 85 -4.70 4.54 8.67
N VAL A 86 -4.12 5.41 9.48
CA VAL A 86 -3.36 5.01 10.64
C VAL A 86 -4.24 5.20 11.85
N ARG A 87 -4.42 4.13 12.59
CA ARG A 87 -5.27 4.14 13.77
C ARG A 87 -4.42 4.13 15.01
N LYS A 88 -4.97 4.67 16.07
CA LYS A 88 -4.31 4.64 17.34
C LYS A 88 -4.09 3.20 17.75
N LYS A 89 -2.91 2.90 18.24
CA LYS A 89 -2.59 1.56 18.68
C LYS A 89 -3.54 1.16 19.81
N ALA A 90 -4.07 -0.06 19.73
CA ALA A 90 -4.96 -0.56 20.75
C ALA A 90 -4.25 -0.61 22.09
N ASN A 91 -4.95 -0.19 23.12
CA ASN A 91 -4.40 -0.21 24.46
C ASN A 91 -4.87 -1.49 25.15
N ASP A 92 -3.94 -2.38 25.38
CA ASP A 92 -4.25 -3.66 25.98
C ASP A 92 -4.83 -3.55 27.36
N ASN A 93 -4.57 -2.47 28.01
CA ASN A 93 -5.08 -2.29 29.35
C ASN A 93 -6.45 -1.76 29.34
N GLY A 94 -6.77 -1.43 28.27
CA GLY A 94 -7.91 -0.86 28.13
C GLY A 94 -9.06 -1.54 28.34
N TRP A 95 -8.95 -1.83 28.49
CA TRP A 95 -9.97 -2.17 28.46
C TRP A 95 -10.52 -2.66 29.19
N MET A 96 -10.03 -2.66 29.41
CA MET A 96 -10.20 -3.09 30.11
C MET A 96 -10.62 -2.99 30.50
#